data_c3105dde452e0c42e4eba7f1198780e1
#
_entry.id   c3105dde452e0c42e4eba7f1198780e1
#
_cell.length_a   1.000
_cell.length_b   1.000
_cell.length_c   1.000
_cell.angle_alpha   90.00
_cell.angle_beta   90.00
_cell.angle_gamma   90.00
#
_symmetry.space_group_name_H-M   'P 1'
#
loop_
_entity.id
_entity.type
_entity.pdbx_description
1 polymer ?
#
loop_
_entity_poly.entity_id
_entity_poly.type
_entity_poly.pdbx_seq_one_letter_code
_entity_poly.pdbx_strand_id
1 'polypeptide(L)' 'MKKKKYKGYVSLKEARAVAREMTKYWYTDIYQESDGSYSVGKGCDGKAKYLMSIDKSGGRYVKKWVNGCFGKRQEYVRIK' A
#
# COMPACT_ATOMS: atom_id res chain seq x y z
N MET A 1 0.13 -13.50 -29.06
CA MET A 1 -0.76 -12.87 -28.09
C MET A 1 -0.03 -11.77 -27.33
N LYS A 2 -0.60 -10.60 -27.31
CA LYS A 2 0.01 -9.50 -26.58
C LYS A 2 -0.29 -9.64 -25.10
N LYS A 3 0.74 -9.63 -24.27
CA LYS A 3 0.57 -9.60 -22.82
C LYS A 3 0.12 -8.20 -22.40
N LYS A 4 -0.88 -8.13 -21.53
CA LYS A 4 -1.29 -6.86 -20.96
C LYS A 4 -0.16 -6.33 -20.08
N LYS A 5 0.23 -5.08 -20.31
CA LYS A 5 1.27 -4.44 -19.53
C LYS A 5 0.63 -3.70 -18.35
N TYR A 6 0.99 -4.11 -17.15
CA TYR A 6 0.50 -3.48 -15.94
C TYR A 6 1.47 -2.44 -15.43
N LYS A 7 0.95 -1.41 -14.77
CA LYS A 7 1.76 -0.36 -14.14
C LYS A 7 2.47 -0.87 -12.89
N GLY A 8 1.93 -1.90 -12.26
CA GLY A 8 2.47 -2.46 -11.03
C GLY A 8 2.37 -3.97 -11.01
N TYR A 9 2.37 -4.53 -9.82
CA TYR A 9 2.31 -5.97 -9.63
C TYR A 9 0.91 -6.51 -9.93
N VAL A 10 0.83 -7.70 -10.52
CA VAL A 10 -0.45 -8.26 -10.94
C VAL A 10 -1.26 -8.88 -9.81
N SER A 11 -0.63 -9.22 -8.68
CA SER A 11 -1.34 -9.80 -7.55
C SER A 11 -1.04 -9.07 -6.25
N LEU A 12 -2.02 -9.03 -5.35
CA LEU A 12 -1.85 -8.42 -4.03
C LEU A 12 -0.81 -9.19 -3.22
N LYS A 13 -0.77 -10.51 -3.35
CA LYS A 13 0.22 -11.34 -2.66
C LYS A 13 1.64 -10.92 -3.03
N GLU A 14 1.89 -10.71 -4.32
CA GLU A 14 3.19 -10.28 -4.82
C GLU A 14 3.53 -8.88 -4.29
N ALA A 15 2.58 -7.95 -4.36
CA ALA A 15 2.77 -6.59 -3.86
C ALA A 15 3.10 -6.59 -2.36
N ARG A 16 2.42 -7.41 -1.59
CA ARG A 16 2.67 -7.53 -0.14
C ARG A 16 4.08 -8.05 0.14
N ALA A 17 4.53 -9.05 -0.61
CA ALA A 17 5.88 -9.60 -0.44
C ALA A 17 6.94 -8.54 -0.74
N VAL A 18 6.76 -7.78 -1.82
CA VAL A 18 7.67 -6.70 -2.18
C VAL A 18 7.66 -5.59 -1.12
N ALA A 19 6.47 -5.21 -0.66
CA ALA A 19 6.33 -4.18 0.37
C ALA A 19 7.07 -4.57 1.66
N ARG A 20 6.95 -5.82 2.06
CA ARG A 20 7.65 -6.33 3.25
C ARG A 20 9.17 -6.20 3.10
N GLU A 21 9.71 -6.55 1.94
CA GLU A 21 11.14 -6.46 1.68
C GLU A 21 11.62 -5.00 1.62
N MET A 22 10.80 -4.10 1.12
CA MET A 22 11.14 -2.68 1.01
C MET A 22 11.07 -1.94 2.35
N THR A 23 10.34 -2.47 3.33
CA THR A 23 10.13 -1.80 4.60
C THR A 23 11.38 -1.91 5.47
N LYS A 24 12.01 -0.77 5.74
CA LYS A 24 13.22 -0.71 6.58
C LYS A 24 12.92 -0.20 7.99
N TYR A 25 12.08 0.82 8.11
CA TYR A 25 11.86 1.52 9.39
C TYR A 25 10.41 1.57 9.81
N TRP A 26 9.51 1.97 8.91
CA TRP A 26 8.11 2.23 9.22
C TRP A 26 7.19 1.25 8.50
N TYR A 27 6.43 1.76 7.57
CA TYR A 27 5.45 1.01 6.81
C TYR A 27 5.64 1.32 5.33
N THR A 28 5.32 0.37 4.48
CA THR A 28 5.27 0.59 3.04
C THR A 28 3.83 0.47 2.59
N ASP A 29 3.35 1.49 1.89
CA ASP A 29 1.97 1.56 1.44
C ASP A 29 1.76 0.74 0.17
N ILE A 30 0.56 0.17 0.03
CA ILE A 30 0.14 -0.55 -1.18
C ILE A 30 -1.08 0.16 -1.76
N TYR A 31 -1.06 0.41 -3.07
CA TYR A 31 -2.15 1.04 -3.81
C TYR A 31 -2.61 0.15 -4.93
N GLN A 32 -3.88 0.29 -5.31
CA GLN A 32 -4.41 -0.34 -6.50
C GLN A 32 -4.52 0.68 -7.62
N GLU A 33 -3.89 0.39 -8.75
CA GLU A 33 -3.90 1.25 -9.91
C GLU A 33 -5.19 1.12 -10.70
N SER A 34 -5.45 2.08 -11.60
CA SER A 34 -6.66 2.07 -12.42
C SER A 34 -6.78 0.87 -13.35
N ASP A 35 -5.65 0.22 -13.68
CA ASP A 35 -5.65 -0.98 -14.51
C ASP A 35 -5.84 -2.28 -13.72
N GLY A 36 -6.06 -2.17 -12.40
CA GLY A 36 -6.25 -3.32 -11.53
C GLY A 36 -4.97 -3.90 -10.93
N SER A 37 -3.81 -3.39 -11.34
CA SER A 37 -2.54 -3.82 -10.76
C SER A 37 -2.29 -3.14 -9.41
N TYR A 38 -1.22 -3.51 -8.73
CA TYR A 38 -0.88 -2.99 -7.40
C TYR A 38 0.46 -2.28 -7.42
N SER A 39 0.54 -1.15 -6.75
CA SER A 39 1.78 -0.38 -6.60
C SER A 39 2.24 -0.40 -5.16
N VAL A 40 3.56 -0.40 -4.97
CA VAL A 40 4.21 -0.46 -3.66
C VAL A 40 5.00 0.84 -3.44
N GLY A 41 4.81 1.44 -2.29
CA GLY A 41 5.46 2.69 -1.93
C GLY A 41 4.59 3.90 -2.24
N LYS A 42 4.24 4.09 -3.48
CA LYS A 42 3.29 5.14 -3.89
C LYS A 42 2.60 4.72 -5.18
N GLY A 43 1.42 5.28 -5.43
CA GLY A 43 0.70 5.03 -6.67
C GLY A 43 1.42 5.62 -7.88
N CYS A 44 1.29 4.96 -9.02
CA CYS A 44 1.91 5.41 -10.27
C CYS A 44 1.06 6.43 -11.02
N ASP A 45 -0.23 6.45 -10.77
CA ASP A 45 -1.13 7.44 -11.40
C ASP A 45 -1.98 8.14 -10.32
N GLY A 46 -2.60 9.24 -10.70
CA GLY A 46 -3.41 10.05 -9.80
C GLY A 46 -4.72 9.39 -9.36
N LYS A 47 -5.06 8.24 -9.95
CA LYS A 47 -6.28 7.49 -9.65
C LYS A 47 -5.99 6.26 -8.79
N ALA A 48 -4.74 6.04 -8.40
CA ALA A 48 -4.36 4.92 -7.55
C ALA A 48 -5.07 5.02 -6.20
N LYS A 49 -5.63 3.90 -5.76
CA LYS A 49 -6.41 3.85 -4.54
C LYS A 49 -5.61 3.17 -3.44
N TYR A 50 -5.51 3.84 -2.30
CA TYR A 50 -4.82 3.28 -1.13
C TYR A 50 -5.56 2.04 -0.62
N LEU A 51 -4.82 0.98 -0.37
CA LEU A 51 -5.37 -0.28 0.16
C LEU A 51 -4.93 -0.55 1.58
N MET A 52 -3.62 -0.63 1.82
CA MET A 52 -3.08 -0.98 3.11
C MET A 52 -1.61 -0.60 3.21
N SER A 53 -1.06 -0.73 4.41
CA SER A 53 0.36 -0.56 4.67
C SER A 53 0.90 -1.85 5.27
N ILE A 54 2.15 -2.18 4.94
CA ILE A 54 2.81 -3.41 5.40
C ILE A 54 4.00 -3.04 6.25
N ASP A 55 4.15 -3.67 7.40
CA ASP A 55 5.32 -3.48 8.24
C ASP A 55 6.42 -4.48 7.91
N LYS A 56 7.55 -4.36 8.61
CA LYS A 56 8.72 -5.19 8.40
C LYS A 56 8.45 -6.68 8.60
N SER A 57 7.52 -7.03 9.48
CA SER A 57 7.18 -8.42 9.78
C SER A 57 6.12 -8.98 8.84
N GLY A 58 5.58 -8.14 7.95
CA GLY A 58 4.51 -8.54 7.05
C GLY A 58 3.11 -8.26 7.60
N GLY A 59 3.00 -7.59 8.75
CA GLY A 59 1.71 -7.21 9.31
C GLY A 59 0.99 -6.19 8.43
N ARG A 60 -0.34 -6.30 8.38
CA ARG A 60 -1.17 -5.42 7.56
C ARG A 60 -1.81 -4.34 8.41
N TYR A 61 -1.76 -3.11 7.93
CA TYR A 61 -2.31 -1.94 8.61
C TYR A 61 -3.06 -1.07 7.63
N VAL A 62 -3.98 -0.26 8.13
CA VAL A 62 -4.61 0.82 7.36
C VAL A 62 -4.32 2.14 8.04
N LYS A 63 -4.04 3.16 7.25
CA LYS A 63 -3.91 4.53 7.75
C LYS A 63 -5.30 5.12 7.96
N LYS A 64 -5.53 5.66 9.15
CA LYS A 64 -6.79 6.35 9.48
C LYS A 64 -6.49 7.73 10.04
N TRP A 65 -7.36 8.67 9.75
CA TRP A 65 -7.30 10.00 10.33
C TRP A 65 -7.98 9.96 11.69
N VAL A 66 -7.28 10.46 12.71
CA VAL A 66 -7.81 10.55 14.06
C VAL A 66 -7.69 11.99 14.54
N ASN A 67 -8.58 12.40 15.45
CA ASN A 67 -8.52 13.72 16.05
C ASN A 67 -7.45 13.75 17.13
N GLY A 68 -6.50 14.68 17.01
CA GLY A 68 -5.47 14.89 18.02
C GLY A 68 -5.62 16.26 18.68
N CYS A 69 -4.74 16.55 19.64
CA CYS A 69 -4.75 17.83 20.36
C CYS A 69 -4.52 19.03 19.44
N PHE A 70 -3.79 18.84 18.35
CA PHE A 70 -3.44 19.91 17.43
C PHE A 70 -4.03 19.72 16.03
N GLY A 71 -5.12 18.96 15.93
CA GLY A 71 -5.77 18.70 14.66
C GLY A 71 -5.78 17.20 14.32
N LYS A 72 -6.03 16.90 13.04
CA LYS A 72 -6.09 15.53 12.58
C LYS A 72 -4.71 14.97 12.30
N ARG A 73 -4.47 13.71 12.67
CA ARG A 73 -3.24 13.00 12.38
C ARG A 73 -3.57 11.64 11.80
N GLN A 74 -2.61 11.04 11.08
CA GLN A 74 -2.75 9.69 10.57
C GLN A 74 -2.21 8.68 11.58
N GLU A 75 -2.95 7.59 11.77
CA GLU A 75 -2.49 6.47 12.57
C GLU A 75 -2.61 5.18 11.76
N TYR A 76 -1.67 4.25 12.02
CA TYR A 76 -1.70 2.93 11.44
C TYR A 76 -2.47 1.99 12.36
N VAL A 77 -3.55 1.44 11.85
CA VAL A 77 -4.41 0.51 12.60
C VAL A 77 -4.25 -0.88 12.01
N ARG A 78 -3.87 -1.83 12.84
CA ARG A 78 -3.66 -3.20 12.38
C ARG A 78 -4.97 -3.82 11.92
N ILE A 79 -4.91 -4.52 10.78
CA ILE A 79 -6.04 -5.29 10.26
C ILE A 79 -5.66 -6.77 10.25
N LYS A 80 -6.66 -7.58 10.49
CA LYS A 80 -6.44 -9.04 10.51
C LYS A 80 -6.37 -9.62 9.10
#